data_e7e406dcea4210426d28dea37895af54
#
_entry.id   e7e406dcea4210426d28dea37895af54
#
_cell.length_a   1.000
_cell.length_b   1.000
_cell.length_c   1.000
_cell.angle_alpha   90.00
_cell.angle_beta   90.00
_cell.angle_gamma   90.00
#
_symmetry.space_group_name_H-M   'P 1'
#
loop_
_entity.id
_entity.type
_entity.pdbx_description
1 polymer ?
#
loop_
_entity_poly.entity_id
_entity_poly.type
_entity_poly.pdbx_seq_one_letter_code
_entity_poly.pdbx_strand_id
1 'polypeptide(L)'
;NKQRLDEDTFNYKDTFYYGGIPRAIEDFYVNYSSQIKALMDEFLQISFLICRGEVGWNAYVNDTRVDLSSGYQALIRIFMEILYFSDTKSSGTIVIDEVDEFLSVKNSGRILGFLKEKFPQLNFIATTHSADLIANAEETNLILLYGENFEILDAGDFSSISQVYDIFSVFFEEKKKNDKKKRDEILRRLFNNKMSGIWNSEDEAELREI
;
A
#
# COMPACT_ATOMS: atom_id res chain seq x y z
N ASN A 1 24.36 9.32 -6.61
CA ASN A 1 23.63 9.39 -5.34
C ASN A 1 22.16 9.14 -5.63
N LYS A 2 21.67 7.93 -5.30
CA LYS A 2 20.25 7.62 -5.35
C LYS A 2 19.62 8.32 -4.14
N GLN A 3 19.05 9.48 -4.34
CA GLN A 3 18.16 10.06 -3.33
C GLN A 3 16.84 9.31 -3.40
N ARG A 4 16.55 8.56 -2.36
CA ARG A 4 15.25 7.96 -2.16
C ARG A 4 14.31 9.09 -1.74
N LEU A 5 13.17 9.18 -2.40
CA LEU A 5 12.06 9.98 -1.93
C LEU A 5 11.47 9.20 -0.76
N ASP A 6 11.71 9.67 0.45
CA ASP A 6 11.14 9.06 1.64
C ASP A 6 9.75 9.62 1.93
N GLU A 7 9.04 8.96 2.83
CA GLU A 7 7.68 9.35 3.21
C GLU A 7 7.61 10.79 3.74
N ASP A 8 8.63 11.22 4.47
CA ASP A 8 8.67 12.55 5.07
C ASP A 8 8.73 13.66 4.03
N THR A 9 9.24 13.37 2.84
CA THR A 9 9.45 14.35 1.79
C THR A 9 8.14 14.82 1.15
N PHE A 10 7.13 13.95 1.02
CA PHE A 10 5.84 14.26 0.38
C PHE A 10 4.66 14.27 1.35
N ASN A 11 4.80 13.74 2.55
CA ASN A 11 3.74 13.74 3.55
C ASN A 11 3.67 15.06 4.33
N TYR A 12 4.67 15.93 4.24
CA TYR A 12 4.63 17.24 4.87
C TYR A 12 3.82 18.22 4.01
N LYS A 13 2.66 18.65 4.52
CA LYS A 13 1.87 19.76 3.95
C LYS A 13 2.73 20.96 3.60
N ASP A 14 3.71 21.24 4.42
CA ASP A 14 4.60 22.37 4.33
C ASP A 14 5.63 22.27 3.20
N THR A 15 5.92 21.05 2.75
CA THR A 15 6.96 20.81 1.73
C THR A 15 6.61 21.45 0.39
N PHE A 16 5.33 21.37 -0.04
CA PHE A 16 4.88 22.02 -1.29
C PHE A 16 4.48 23.49 -1.10
N TYR A 17 4.12 23.92 0.11
CA TYR A 17 3.53 25.24 0.33
C TYR A 17 4.51 26.29 0.91
N TYR A 18 5.56 25.88 1.63
CA TYR A 18 6.45 26.80 2.34
C TYR A 18 7.90 26.79 1.85
N GLY A 19 8.16 26.26 0.69
CA GLY A 19 9.49 26.31 0.07
C GLY A 19 10.56 25.47 0.78
N GLY A 20 10.13 24.54 1.64
CA GLY A 20 11.04 23.65 2.37
C GLY A 20 11.47 22.38 1.59
N ILE A 21 11.05 22.22 0.33
CA ILE A 21 11.45 21.08 -0.48
C ILE A 21 12.95 21.13 -0.72
N PRO A 22 13.69 20.07 -0.38
CA PRO A 22 15.09 19.96 -0.79
C PRO A 22 15.21 20.17 -2.30
N ARG A 23 16.15 21.01 -2.73
CA ARG A 23 16.33 21.38 -4.15
C ARG A 23 16.38 20.16 -5.09
N ALA A 24 16.95 19.06 -4.63
CA ALA A 24 17.02 17.84 -5.41
C ALA A 24 15.65 17.24 -5.74
N ILE A 25 14.66 17.40 -4.87
CA ILE A 25 13.30 16.93 -5.08
C ILE A 25 12.55 17.91 -5.99
N GLU A 26 12.75 19.19 -5.81
CA GLU A 26 12.23 20.22 -6.69
C GLU A 26 12.71 19.98 -8.13
N ASP A 27 14.02 19.78 -8.33
CA ASP A 27 14.61 19.48 -9.64
C ASP A 27 14.03 18.18 -10.23
N PHE A 28 13.83 17.16 -9.39
CA PHE A 28 13.23 15.90 -9.79
C PHE A 28 11.77 16.07 -10.24
N TYR A 29 10.95 16.80 -9.44
CA TYR A 29 9.57 17.08 -9.81
C TYR A 29 9.48 17.89 -11.10
N VAL A 30 10.31 18.92 -11.29
CA VAL A 30 10.34 19.73 -12.51
C VAL A 30 10.62 18.88 -13.74
N ASN A 31 11.53 17.91 -13.64
CA ASN A 31 11.85 17.02 -14.78
C ASN A 31 10.68 16.13 -15.20
N TYR A 32 9.82 15.72 -14.27
CA TYR A 32 8.70 14.80 -14.52
C TYR A 32 7.32 15.46 -14.43
N SER A 33 7.25 16.77 -14.23
CA SER A 33 5.99 17.48 -13.98
C SER A 33 4.93 17.25 -15.07
N SER A 34 5.34 17.23 -16.35
CA SER A 34 4.42 17.01 -17.47
C SER A 34 3.86 15.57 -17.49
N GLN A 35 4.72 14.59 -17.23
CA GLN A 35 4.33 13.18 -17.16
C GLN A 35 3.46 12.92 -15.95
N ILE A 36 3.81 13.48 -14.78
CA ILE A 36 3.01 13.38 -13.56
C ILE A 36 1.64 14.00 -13.77
N LYS A 37 1.59 15.19 -14.37
CA LYS A 37 0.31 15.83 -14.72
C LYS A 37 -0.54 14.90 -15.59
N ALA A 38 0.02 14.35 -16.67
CA ALA A 38 -0.72 13.46 -17.58
C ALA A 38 -1.25 12.21 -16.85
N LEU A 39 -0.43 11.57 -16.02
CA LEU A 39 -0.84 10.40 -15.23
C LEU A 39 -1.93 10.76 -14.19
N MET A 40 -1.81 11.89 -13.51
CA MET A 40 -2.81 12.35 -12.55
C MET A 40 -4.13 12.69 -13.23
N ASP A 41 -4.10 13.43 -14.36
CA ASP A 41 -5.28 13.80 -15.12
C ASP A 41 -6.04 12.55 -15.57
N GLU A 42 -5.34 11.59 -16.13
CA GLU A 42 -5.93 10.38 -16.67
C GLU A 42 -6.45 9.44 -15.56
N PHE A 43 -5.64 9.21 -14.53
CA PHE A 43 -6.03 8.33 -13.44
C PHE A 43 -7.21 8.86 -12.65
N LEU A 44 -7.20 10.14 -12.32
CA LEU A 44 -8.24 10.77 -11.50
C LEU A 44 -9.41 11.31 -12.32
N GLN A 45 -9.24 11.41 -13.65
CA GLN A 45 -10.23 12.04 -14.56
C GLN A 45 -10.55 13.50 -14.18
N ILE A 46 -9.50 14.26 -13.87
CA ILE A 46 -9.55 15.68 -13.49
C ILE A 46 -8.47 16.45 -14.26
N SER A 47 -8.54 17.79 -14.25
CA SER A 47 -7.39 18.61 -14.63
C SER A 47 -6.55 18.90 -13.39
N PHE A 48 -5.36 18.31 -13.33
CA PHE A 48 -4.43 18.45 -12.21
C PHE A 48 -3.22 19.31 -12.62
N LEU A 49 -2.84 20.25 -11.78
CA LEU A 49 -1.67 21.09 -12.02
C LEU A 49 -0.97 21.42 -10.70
N ILE A 50 0.34 21.26 -10.68
CA ILE A 50 1.19 21.88 -9.66
C ILE A 50 2.11 22.86 -10.39
N CYS A 51 2.15 24.09 -9.93
CA CYS A 51 3.00 25.12 -10.49
C CYS A 51 3.64 25.96 -9.39
N ARG A 52 4.78 26.57 -9.72
CA ARG A 52 5.47 27.50 -8.84
C ARG A 52 4.71 28.82 -8.79
N GLY A 53 4.34 29.25 -7.60
CA GLY A 53 3.75 30.54 -7.32
C GLY A 53 4.78 31.58 -6.85
N GLU A 54 4.30 32.76 -6.45
CA GLU A 54 5.15 33.79 -5.86
C GLU A 54 5.77 33.33 -4.52
N VAL A 55 4.98 32.55 -3.77
CA VAL A 55 5.42 31.96 -2.50
C VAL A 55 5.20 30.45 -2.56
N GLY A 56 6.27 29.70 -2.91
CA GLY A 56 6.24 28.24 -2.94
C GLY A 56 5.43 27.64 -4.09
N TRP A 57 4.96 26.42 -3.91
CA TRP A 57 4.22 25.63 -4.90
C TRP A 57 2.71 25.69 -4.64
N ASN A 58 1.92 25.75 -5.70
CA ASN A 58 0.46 25.75 -5.65
C ASN A 58 -0.07 24.56 -6.44
N ALA A 59 -1.06 23.87 -5.87
CA ALA A 59 -1.79 22.80 -6.53
C ALA A 59 -3.18 23.28 -6.95
N TYR A 60 -3.62 22.83 -8.12
CA TYR A 60 -4.92 23.14 -8.70
C TYR A 60 -5.60 21.85 -9.16
N VAL A 61 -6.88 21.76 -8.93
CA VAL A 61 -7.78 20.73 -9.46
C VAL A 61 -8.94 21.41 -10.16
N ASN A 62 -9.12 21.15 -11.46
CA ASN A 62 -10.13 21.80 -12.28
C ASN A 62 -10.10 23.34 -12.11
N ASP A 63 -8.89 23.91 -12.25
CA ASP A 63 -8.58 25.34 -12.11
C ASP A 63 -8.85 25.95 -10.72
N THR A 64 -9.24 25.15 -9.76
CA THR A 64 -9.42 25.58 -8.36
C THR A 64 -8.20 25.24 -7.55
N ARG A 65 -7.65 26.23 -6.84
CA ARG A 65 -6.53 26.02 -5.91
C ARG A 65 -6.96 25.10 -4.75
N VAL A 66 -6.16 24.09 -4.48
CA VAL A 66 -6.44 23.08 -3.46
C VAL A 66 -5.21 22.82 -2.58
N ASP A 67 -5.47 22.37 -1.36
CA ASP A 67 -4.46 21.71 -0.54
C ASP A 67 -4.31 20.25 -1.00
N LEU A 68 -3.08 19.78 -1.16
CA LEU A 68 -2.83 18.39 -1.54
C LEU A 68 -3.27 17.46 -0.41
N SER A 69 -4.27 16.63 -0.70
CA SER A 69 -4.65 15.53 0.19
C SER A 69 -3.55 14.46 0.23
N SER A 70 -3.54 13.64 1.29
CA SER A 70 -2.63 12.49 1.39
C SER A 70 -2.72 11.56 0.17
N GLY A 71 -3.90 11.35 -0.39
CA GLY A 71 -4.08 10.55 -1.61
C GLY A 71 -3.40 11.16 -2.84
N TYR A 72 -3.49 12.46 -3.04
CA TYR A 72 -2.75 13.13 -4.14
C TYR A 72 -1.24 13.05 -3.93
N GLN A 73 -0.77 13.23 -2.70
CA GLN A 73 0.65 13.13 -2.38
C GLN A 73 1.19 11.71 -2.61
N ALA A 74 0.44 10.69 -2.21
CA ALA A 74 0.79 9.29 -2.44
C ALA A 74 0.90 8.97 -3.94
N LEU A 75 -0.09 9.38 -4.75
CA LEU A 75 -0.07 9.17 -6.20
C LEU A 75 1.11 9.88 -6.87
N ILE A 76 1.39 11.13 -6.51
CA ILE A 76 2.52 11.89 -7.05
C ILE A 76 3.83 11.14 -6.75
N ARG A 77 4.01 10.67 -5.52
CA ARG A 77 5.20 9.90 -5.11
C ARG A 77 5.34 8.63 -5.93
N ILE A 78 4.28 7.83 -6.02
CA ILE A 78 4.28 6.58 -6.80
C ILE A 78 4.66 6.86 -8.26
N PHE A 79 4.02 7.82 -8.91
CA PHE A 79 4.29 8.15 -10.30
C PHE A 79 5.71 8.68 -10.52
N MET A 80 6.21 9.52 -9.62
CA MET A 80 7.58 10.03 -9.71
C MET A 80 8.62 8.92 -9.61
N GLU A 81 8.48 8.01 -8.66
CA GLU A 81 9.42 6.90 -8.47
C GLU A 81 9.39 5.93 -9.67
N ILE A 82 8.20 5.64 -10.21
CA ILE A 82 8.05 4.78 -11.37
C ILE A 82 8.65 5.44 -12.62
N LEU A 83 8.39 6.72 -12.86
CA LEU A 83 8.95 7.48 -13.99
C LEU A 83 10.49 7.50 -13.91
N TYR A 84 11.05 7.81 -12.75
CA TYR A 84 12.50 7.79 -12.55
C TYR A 84 13.09 6.41 -12.79
N PHE A 85 12.45 5.36 -12.30
CA PHE A 85 12.90 4.00 -12.54
C PHE A 85 12.86 3.64 -14.04
N SER A 86 11.76 3.99 -14.72
CA SER A 86 11.59 3.76 -16.17
C SER A 86 12.63 4.46 -17.01
N ASP A 87 13.03 5.68 -16.65
CA ASP A 87 14.07 6.42 -17.37
C ASP A 87 15.46 5.82 -17.17
N THR A 88 15.69 5.19 -16.02
CA THR A 88 17.01 4.62 -15.68
C THR A 88 17.14 3.15 -16.04
N LYS A 89 16.03 2.45 -16.26
CA LYS A 89 15.95 1.02 -16.54
C LYS A 89 14.91 0.73 -17.61
N SER A 90 15.28 -0.09 -18.59
CA SER A 90 14.38 -0.51 -19.67
C SER A 90 13.33 -1.53 -19.22
N SER A 91 13.56 -2.24 -18.13
CA SER A 91 12.63 -3.21 -17.53
C SER A 91 13.01 -3.49 -16.08
N GLY A 92 12.10 -4.05 -15.31
CA GLY A 92 12.37 -4.43 -13.93
C GLY A 92 11.10 -4.70 -13.13
N THR A 93 11.29 -4.94 -11.83
CA THR A 93 10.20 -5.14 -10.89
C THR A 93 10.19 -4.00 -9.88
N ILE A 94 9.02 -3.40 -9.70
CA ILE A 94 8.74 -2.38 -8.68
C ILE A 94 7.93 -3.03 -7.57
N VAL A 95 8.34 -2.83 -6.34
CA VAL A 95 7.62 -3.28 -5.14
C VAL A 95 7.00 -2.05 -4.48
N ILE A 96 5.69 -2.09 -4.26
CA ILE A 96 4.94 -1.00 -3.62
C ILE A 96 4.24 -1.58 -2.40
N ASP A 97 4.59 -1.08 -1.24
CA ASP A 97 3.92 -1.45 0.00
C ASP A 97 2.65 -0.59 0.17
N GLU A 98 1.54 -1.25 0.49
CA GLU A 98 0.23 -0.62 0.67
C GLU A 98 -0.14 0.36 -0.46
N VAL A 99 -0.11 -0.13 -1.70
CA VAL A 99 -0.28 0.68 -2.93
C VAL A 99 -1.57 1.52 -2.94
N ASP A 100 -2.56 1.10 -2.20
CA ASP A 100 -3.88 1.72 -2.08
C ASP A 100 -4.05 2.58 -0.82
N GLU A 101 -3.00 2.70 0.01
CA GLU A 101 -3.03 3.57 1.18
C GLU A 101 -3.40 5.00 0.77
N PHE A 102 -4.31 5.60 1.51
CA PHE A 102 -4.87 6.95 1.24
C PHE A 102 -5.68 7.10 -0.05
N LEU A 103 -5.89 6.04 -0.84
CA LEU A 103 -6.75 6.10 -2.01
C LEU A 103 -8.22 5.90 -1.63
N SER A 104 -9.12 6.52 -2.40
CA SER A 104 -10.54 6.18 -2.29
C SER A 104 -10.79 4.77 -2.82
N VAL A 105 -11.86 4.10 -2.37
CA VAL A 105 -12.27 2.76 -2.83
C VAL A 105 -12.24 2.65 -4.36
N LYS A 106 -12.81 3.63 -5.07
CA LYS A 106 -12.81 3.68 -6.53
C LYS A 106 -11.40 3.69 -7.13
N ASN A 107 -10.48 4.44 -6.55
CA ASN A 107 -9.12 4.58 -7.04
C ASN A 107 -8.24 3.39 -6.63
N SER A 108 -8.46 2.84 -5.44
CA SER A 108 -7.83 1.62 -4.97
C SER A 108 -8.02 0.47 -5.98
N GLY A 109 -9.26 0.16 -6.40
CA GLY A 109 -9.54 -0.90 -7.37
C GLY A 109 -8.92 -0.69 -8.76
N ARG A 110 -8.47 0.52 -9.10
CA ARG A 110 -7.97 0.85 -10.45
C ARG A 110 -6.46 0.99 -10.56
N ILE A 111 -5.76 1.17 -9.43
CA ILE A 111 -4.36 1.61 -9.46
C ILE A 111 -3.44 0.60 -10.14
N LEU A 112 -3.56 -0.70 -9.84
CA LEU A 112 -2.70 -1.72 -10.44
C LEU A 112 -2.93 -1.88 -11.95
N GLY A 113 -4.19 -1.93 -12.39
CA GLY A 113 -4.52 -1.98 -13.82
C GLY A 113 -3.97 -0.77 -14.57
N PHE A 114 -4.11 0.42 -13.99
CA PHE A 114 -3.56 1.64 -14.55
C PHE A 114 -2.02 1.61 -14.66
N LEU A 115 -1.33 1.17 -13.61
CA LEU A 115 0.13 1.06 -13.63
C LEU A 115 0.62 0.05 -14.66
N LYS A 116 -0.03 -1.10 -14.80
CA LYS A 116 0.28 -2.12 -15.81
C LYS A 116 0.08 -1.57 -17.23
N GLU A 117 -1.00 -0.83 -17.46
CA GLU A 117 -1.30 -0.21 -18.75
C GLU A 117 -0.27 0.85 -19.14
N LYS A 118 0.12 1.73 -18.20
CA LYS A 118 1.03 2.84 -18.47
C LYS A 118 2.50 2.43 -18.52
N PHE A 119 2.87 1.35 -17.85
CA PHE A 119 4.24 0.87 -17.75
C PHE A 119 4.35 -0.63 -18.08
N PRO A 120 3.98 -1.06 -19.31
CA PRO A 120 3.93 -2.47 -19.69
C PRO A 120 5.28 -3.18 -19.64
N GLN A 121 6.39 -2.43 -19.64
CA GLN A 121 7.75 -2.94 -19.51
C GLN A 121 8.15 -3.28 -18.07
N LEU A 122 7.32 -2.92 -17.08
CA LEU A 122 7.60 -3.12 -15.67
C LEU A 122 6.70 -4.21 -15.08
N ASN A 123 7.24 -4.97 -14.14
CA ASN A 123 6.47 -5.85 -13.29
C ASN A 123 6.19 -5.15 -11.96
N PHE A 124 5.02 -5.41 -11.38
CA PHE A 124 4.62 -4.83 -10.10
C PHE A 124 4.37 -5.94 -9.08
N ILE A 125 4.90 -5.75 -7.88
CA ILE A 125 4.53 -6.50 -6.67
C ILE A 125 3.96 -5.46 -5.71
N ALA A 126 2.71 -5.62 -5.31
CA ALA A 126 2.06 -4.70 -4.41
C ALA A 126 1.48 -5.42 -3.20
N THR A 127 1.60 -4.84 -2.03
CA THR A 127 0.83 -5.27 -0.86
C THR A 127 -0.45 -4.44 -0.76
N THR A 128 -1.49 -5.04 -0.21
CA THR A 128 -2.79 -4.38 -0.01
C THR A 128 -3.62 -5.08 1.04
N HIS A 129 -4.50 -4.34 1.68
CA HIS A 129 -5.59 -4.83 2.51
C HIS A 129 -6.97 -4.55 1.88
N SER A 130 -7.00 -4.04 0.65
CA SER A 130 -8.22 -3.65 -0.05
C SER A 130 -8.84 -4.80 -0.86
N ALA A 131 -10.04 -5.21 -0.46
CA ALA A 131 -10.83 -6.16 -1.25
C ALA A 131 -11.19 -5.61 -2.64
N ASP A 132 -11.36 -4.30 -2.77
CA ASP A 132 -11.64 -3.64 -4.05
C ASP A 132 -10.46 -3.73 -5.01
N LEU A 133 -9.22 -3.58 -4.50
CA LEU A 133 -8.03 -3.74 -5.33
C LEU A 133 -7.90 -5.18 -5.81
N ILE A 134 -8.06 -6.15 -4.90
CA ILE A 134 -7.94 -7.58 -5.23
C ILE A 134 -9.02 -8.00 -6.25
N ALA A 135 -10.27 -7.59 -6.04
CA ALA A 135 -11.37 -7.93 -6.95
C ALA A 135 -11.23 -7.32 -8.36
N ASN A 136 -10.41 -6.28 -8.53
CA ASN A 136 -10.12 -5.64 -9.81
C ASN A 136 -8.69 -5.94 -10.32
N ALA A 137 -7.96 -6.83 -9.67
CA ALA A 137 -6.60 -7.19 -10.04
C ALA A 137 -6.58 -8.27 -11.13
N GLU A 138 -7.22 -8.01 -12.26
CA GLU A 138 -7.26 -8.91 -13.41
C GLU A 138 -5.84 -9.31 -13.87
N GLU A 139 -5.68 -10.54 -14.35
CA GLU A 139 -4.40 -11.09 -14.83
C GLU A 139 -3.24 -10.95 -13.82
N THR A 140 -3.53 -11.12 -12.53
CA THR A 140 -2.55 -10.97 -11.45
C THR A 140 -2.60 -12.22 -10.58
N ASN A 141 -1.46 -12.64 -10.03
CA ASN A 141 -1.42 -13.67 -9.00
C ASN A 141 -1.57 -13.02 -7.63
N LEU A 142 -2.45 -13.58 -6.82
CA LEU A 142 -2.63 -13.16 -5.42
C LEU A 142 -1.82 -14.09 -4.52
N ILE A 143 -0.95 -13.50 -3.70
CA ILE A 143 -0.20 -14.22 -2.68
C ILE A 143 -0.82 -13.88 -1.33
N LEU A 144 -1.47 -14.86 -0.71
CA LEU A 144 -1.99 -14.74 0.65
C LEU A 144 -0.92 -15.12 1.64
N LEU A 145 -0.59 -14.20 2.55
CA LEU A 145 0.40 -14.43 3.62
C LEU A 145 -0.31 -14.70 4.95
N TYR A 146 -0.02 -15.81 5.59
CA TYR A 146 -0.60 -16.16 6.89
C TYR A 146 0.41 -16.89 7.79
N GLY A 147 0.84 -16.20 8.82
CA GLY A 147 1.90 -16.69 9.69
C GLY A 147 3.21 -16.91 8.92
N GLU A 148 3.74 -18.14 8.96
CA GLU A 148 4.95 -18.54 8.23
C GLU A 148 4.63 -19.19 6.87
N ASN A 149 3.36 -19.26 6.48
CA ASN A 149 2.91 -19.90 5.25
C ASN A 149 2.40 -18.88 4.23
N PHE A 150 2.30 -19.32 3.00
CA PHE A 150 1.66 -18.55 1.93
C PHE A 150 0.89 -19.47 0.99
N GLU A 151 -0.10 -18.91 0.30
CA GLU A 151 -0.84 -19.57 -0.76
C GLU A 151 -0.89 -18.64 -1.97
N ILE A 152 -0.75 -19.24 -3.17
CA ILE A 152 -0.82 -18.50 -4.43
C ILE A 152 -2.16 -18.84 -5.09
N LEU A 153 -2.95 -17.81 -5.35
CA LEU A 153 -4.25 -17.90 -5.99
C LEU A 153 -4.23 -17.05 -7.26
N ASP A 154 -4.94 -17.51 -8.29
CA ASP A 154 -5.17 -16.69 -9.48
C ASP A 154 -6.25 -15.66 -9.16
N ALA A 155 -5.92 -14.36 -9.25
CA ALA A 155 -6.88 -13.31 -8.97
C ALA A 155 -8.00 -13.22 -10.01
N GLY A 156 -7.84 -13.84 -11.19
CA GLY A 156 -8.91 -14.03 -12.16
C GLY A 156 -10.07 -14.88 -11.64
N ASP A 157 -9.83 -15.73 -10.62
CA ASP A 157 -10.86 -16.52 -9.96
C ASP A 157 -11.70 -15.68 -8.96
N PHE A 158 -11.30 -14.43 -8.68
CA PHE A 158 -11.96 -13.54 -7.71
C PHE A 158 -12.53 -12.30 -8.40
N SER A 159 -13.55 -12.48 -9.19
CA SER A 159 -14.16 -11.37 -9.97
C SER A 159 -15.12 -10.48 -9.15
N SER A 160 -15.32 -10.76 -7.86
CA SER A 160 -16.23 -9.98 -7.04
C SER A 160 -15.67 -9.72 -5.64
N ILE A 161 -15.98 -8.53 -5.11
CA ILE A 161 -15.65 -8.12 -3.74
C ILE A 161 -16.17 -9.12 -2.70
N SER A 162 -17.35 -9.71 -2.92
CA SER A 162 -17.91 -10.72 -2.01
C SER A 162 -17.05 -11.97 -1.94
N GLN A 163 -16.54 -12.45 -3.08
CA GLN A 163 -15.65 -13.63 -3.11
C GLN A 163 -14.33 -13.36 -2.37
N VAL A 164 -13.78 -12.14 -2.50
CA VAL A 164 -12.57 -11.74 -1.77
C VAL A 164 -12.85 -11.72 -0.26
N TYR A 165 -13.99 -11.19 0.17
CA TYR A 165 -14.39 -11.21 1.58
C TYR A 165 -14.63 -12.64 2.09
N ASP A 166 -15.21 -13.53 1.30
CA ASP A 166 -15.41 -14.93 1.67
C ASP A 166 -14.06 -15.61 1.92
N ILE A 167 -13.07 -15.37 1.05
CA ILE A 167 -11.70 -15.87 1.25
C ILE A 167 -11.10 -15.31 2.52
N PHE A 168 -11.13 -14.00 2.72
CA PHE A 168 -10.62 -13.38 3.92
C PHE A 168 -11.31 -13.91 5.18
N SER A 169 -12.64 -14.13 5.14
CA SER A 169 -13.36 -14.68 6.28
C SER A 169 -12.93 -16.09 6.63
N VAL A 170 -12.73 -16.95 5.62
CA VAL A 170 -12.22 -18.32 5.82
C VAL A 170 -10.82 -18.29 6.46
N PHE A 171 -9.90 -17.50 5.92
CA PHE A 171 -8.55 -17.35 6.48
C PHE A 171 -8.57 -16.82 7.91
N PHE A 172 -9.36 -15.76 8.18
CA PHE A 172 -9.46 -15.20 9.52
C PHE A 172 -10.17 -16.12 10.51
N GLU A 173 -11.16 -16.91 10.07
CA GLU A 173 -11.85 -17.87 10.92
C GLU A 173 -10.95 -19.09 11.24
N GLU A 174 -10.20 -19.59 10.27
CA GLU A 174 -9.23 -20.68 10.51
C GLU A 174 -8.13 -20.22 11.47
N LYS A 175 -7.62 -18.99 11.31
CA LYS A 175 -6.65 -18.42 12.23
C LYS A 175 -7.23 -18.32 13.64
N LYS A 176 -8.46 -17.78 13.80
CA LYS A 176 -9.13 -17.72 15.10
C LYS A 176 -9.36 -19.08 15.73
N LYS A 177 -9.73 -20.10 14.92
CA LYS A 177 -9.90 -21.47 15.42
C LYS A 177 -8.59 -22.08 15.88
N ASN A 178 -7.51 -21.89 15.12
CA ASN A 178 -6.18 -22.39 15.45
C ASN A 178 -5.60 -21.68 16.67
N ASP A 179 -5.72 -20.36 16.77
CA ASP A 179 -5.28 -19.60 17.94
C ASP A 179 -6.08 -19.98 19.19
N LYS A 180 -7.40 -20.16 19.06
CA LYS A 180 -8.24 -20.63 20.15
C LYS A 180 -7.86 -22.04 20.60
N LYS A 181 -7.60 -22.95 19.65
CA LYS A 181 -7.19 -24.34 19.97
C LYS A 181 -5.83 -24.37 20.67
N LYS A 182 -4.84 -23.61 20.17
CA LYS A 182 -3.53 -23.47 20.85
C LYS A 182 -3.69 -22.92 22.25
N ARG A 183 -4.48 -21.86 22.42
CA ARG A 183 -4.75 -21.26 23.73
C ARG A 183 -5.40 -22.24 24.68
N ASP A 184 -6.41 -22.98 24.23
CA ASP A 184 -7.10 -24.00 25.04
C ASP A 184 -6.16 -25.16 25.45
N GLU A 185 -5.25 -25.55 24.57
CA GLU A 185 -4.23 -26.59 24.87
C GLU A 185 -3.24 -26.08 25.93
N ILE A 186 -2.75 -24.85 25.81
CA ILE A 186 -1.86 -24.25 26.81
C ILE A 186 -2.57 -24.13 28.16
N LEU A 187 -3.80 -23.61 28.18
CA LEU A 187 -4.58 -23.48 29.41
C LEU A 187 -4.83 -24.83 30.08
N ARG A 188 -5.12 -25.89 29.30
CA ARG A 188 -5.29 -27.25 29.85
C ARG A 188 -3.99 -27.77 30.46
N ARG A 189 -2.85 -27.57 29.80
CA ARG A 189 -1.55 -27.96 30.32
C ARG A 189 -1.22 -27.22 31.61
N LEU A 190 -1.37 -25.90 31.63
CA LEU A 190 -1.13 -25.07 32.83
C LEU A 190 -2.05 -25.46 33.98
N PHE A 191 -3.32 -25.76 33.73
CA PHE A 191 -4.25 -26.25 34.74
C PHE A 191 -3.81 -27.58 35.30
N ASN A 192 -3.40 -28.55 34.46
CA ASN A 192 -2.90 -29.83 34.89
C ASN A 192 -1.63 -29.70 35.74
N ASN A 193 -0.68 -28.84 35.36
CA ASN A 193 0.53 -28.57 36.16
C ASN A 193 0.17 -28.05 37.54
N LYS A 194 -0.79 -27.14 37.64
CA LYS A 194 -1.28 -26.58 38.90
C LYS A 194 -1.94 -27.64 39.78
N MET A 195 -2.78 -28.49 39.21
CA MET A 195 -3.48 -29.55 39.94
C MET A 195 -2.52 -30.68 40.40
N SER A 196 -1.45 -30.92 39.66
CA SER A 196 -0.45 -31.96 39.96
C SER A 196 0.68 -31.46 40.89
N GLY A 197 0.64 -30.19 41.29
CA GLY A 197 1.64 -29.61 42.21
C GLY A 197 3.01 -29.36 41.55
N ILE A 198 3.12 -29.38 40.23
CA ILE A 198 4.35 -29.12 39.45
C ILE A 198 4.41 -27.70 38.87
N TRP A 199 3.55 -26.83 39.38
CA TRP A 199 3.47 -25.41 38.95
C TRP A 199 4.78 -24.68 39.26
N ASN A 200 5.31 -23.96 38.28
CA ASN A 200 6.56 -23.22 38.40
C ASN A 200 6.44 -21.76 37.90
N SER A 201 7.53 -21.00 37.96
CA SER A 201 7.57 -19.60 37.54
C SER A 201 7.40 -19.39 36.03
N GLU A 202 7.74 -20.39 35.22
CA GLU A 202 7.57 -20.36 33.76
C GLU A 202 6.09 -20.51 33.42
N ASP A 203 5.35 -21.41 34.09
CA ASP A 203 3.91 -21.57 33.97
C ASP A 203 3.15 -20.27 34.32
N GLU A 204 3.66 -19.55 35.34
CA GLU A 204 3.05 -18.26 35.73
C GLU A 204 3.32 -17.15 34.70
N ALA A 205 4.51 -17.11 34.10
CA ALA A 205 4.84 -16.17 33.05
C ALA A 205 3.99 -16.43 31.79
N GLU A 206 3.90 -17.69 31.37
CA GLU A 206 3.11 -18.09 30.20
C GLU A 206 1.61 -17.81 30.38
N LEU A 207 1.08 -18.00 31.63
CA LEU A 207 -0.32 -17.65 31.90
C LEU A 207 -0.61 -16.13 31.76
N ARG A 208 0.39 -15.28 31.97
CA ARG A 208 0.25 -13.83 31.84
C ARG A 208 0.30 -13.35 30.38
N GLU A 209 0.88 -14.16 29.48
CA GLU A 209 1.00 -13.86 28.06
C GLU A 209 -0.21 -14.34 27.23
N ILE A 210 -1.11 -15.13 27.80
CA ILE A 210 -2.35 -15.65 27.20
C ILE A 210 -3.55 -14.71 27.46
#